data_b2725af0275738a4a845469cd633d699
#
_entry.id   b2725af0275738a4a845469cd633d699
#
_cell.length_a   1.000
_cell.length_b   1.000
_cell.length_c   1.000
_cell.angle_alpha   90.00
_cell.angle_beta   90.00
_cell.angle_gamma   90.00
#
_symmetry.space_group_name_H-M   'P 1'
#
loop_
_entity.id
_entity.type
_entity.pdbx_description
1 polymer ?
#
loop_
_entity_poly.entity_id
_entity_poly.type
_entity_poly.pdbx_seq_one_letter_code
_entity_poly.pdbx_strand_id
1 'polypeptide(L)'
;KPFRITISTVQDKMLYDKKEFSVETGKRVQLTFVNNDFPPHNLLIVKPGTADEVATLAILLANDGFKKQWRPDTQKILWGSTMIDYEQKSLISFTAPEPGDYPYVCTFPGHALLMRGMMHVLPKGAAKK
;
A
#
# COMPACT_ATOMS: atom_id res chain seq x y z
N LYS A 1 -13.28 16.73 7.15
CA LYS A 1 -13.10 16.37 5.74
C LYS A 1 -12.13 15.22 5.60
N PRO A 2 -12.39 14.26 4.73
CA PRO A 2 -11.44 13.18 4.52
C PRO A 2 -10.18 13.69 3.84
N PHE A 3 -9.09 13.01 4.14
CA PHE A 3 -7.84 13.17 3.43
C PHE A 3 -7.89 12.29 2.18
N ARG A 4 -7.82 12.88 1.01
CA ARG A 4 -7.87 12.15 -0.25
C ARG A 4 -6.52 12.18 -0.93
N ILE A 5 -6.09 11.02 -1.40
CA ILE A 5 -4.82 10.89 -2.11
C ILE A 5 -4.97 9.84 -3.22
N THR A 6 -4.32 10.08 -4.34
CA THR A 6 -4.23 9.12 -5.43
C THR A 6 -2.77 8.69 -5.56
N ILE A 7 -2.55 7.38 -5.53
CA ILE A 7 -1.23 6.79 -5.78
C ILE A 7 -1.34 5.94 -7.04
N SER A 8 -0.50 6.21 -8.02
CA SER A 8 -0.48 5.48 -9.28
C SER A 8 0.83 4.73 -9.44
N THR A 9 0.81 3.65 -10.21
CA THR A 9 2.06 3.02 -10.64
C THR A 9 2.73 3.89 -11.68
N VAL A 10 4.06 3.83 -11.74
CA VAL A 10 4.84 4.44 -12.82
C VAL A 10 5.05 3.37 -13.88
N GLN A 11 4.59 3.63 -15.11
CA GLN A 11 4.65 2.64 -16.18
C GLN A 11 6.09 2.18 -16.42
N ASP A 12 6.28 0.86 -16.50
CA ASP A 12 7.55 0.18 -16.78
C ASP A 12 8.63 0.35 -15.71
N LYS A 13 8.27 0.83 -14.50
CA LYS A 13 9.27 1.14 -13.47
C LYS A 13 9.17 0.32 -12.20
N MET A 14 8.09 -0.43 -11.98
CA MET A 14 7.82 -1.11 -10.71
C MET A 14 7.95 -0.15 -9.53
N LEU A 15 7.32 1.02 -9.64
CA LEU A 15 7.34 2.05 -8.60
C LEU A 15 5.95 2.63 -8.43
N TYR A 16 5.66 3.11 -7.21
CA TYR A 16 4.56 4.04 -7.01
C TYR A 16 5.03 5.46 -7.34
N ASP A 17 4.14 6.29 -7.86
CA ASP A 17 4.47 7.68 -8.16
C ASP A 17 4.70 8.51 -6.89
N LYS A 18 4.13 8.07 -5.77
CA LYS A 18 4.34 8.70 -4.48
C LYS A 18 5.05 7.73 -3.56
N LYS A 19 6.25 8.09 -3.11
CA LYS A 19 7.05 7.24 -2.23
C LYS A 19 6.76 7.50 -0.76
N GLU A 20 6.04 8.57 -0.45
CA GLU A 20 5.64 8.88 0.91
C GLU A 20 4.53 9.91 0.91
N PHE A 21 3.76 9.92 1.97
CA PHE A 21 2.82 10.98 2.28
C PHE A 21 2.58 11.02 3.78
N SER A 22 2.03 12.13 4.26
CA SER A 22 1.76 12.31 5.69
C SER A 22 0.29 12.60 5.90
N VAL A 23 -0.25 12.08 7.00
CA VAL A 23 -1.63 12.32 7.39
C VAL A 23 -1.71 12.35 8.91
N GLU A 24 -2.62 13.16 9.48
CA GLU A 24 -2.82 13.19 10.94
C GLU A 24 -3.57 11.95 11.42
N THR A 25 -3.20 11.48 12.61
CA THR A 25 -3.94 10.41 13.28
C THR A 25 -5.42 10.76 13.40
N GLY A 26 -6.28 9.76 13.22
CA GLY A 26 -7.72 9.95 13.34
C GLY A 26 -8.42 10.49 12.11
N LYS A 27 -7.70 10.97 11.12
CA LYS A 27 -8.29 11.43 9.86
C LYS A 27 -8.89 10.26 9.08
N ARG A 28 -10.02 10.49 8.44
CA ARG A 28 -10.54 9.53 7.48
C ARG A 28 -9.73 9.64 6.19
N VAL A 29 -9.17 8.54 5.74
CA VAL A 29 -8.33 8.50 4.54
C VAL A 29 -9.10 7.81 3.41
N GLN A 30 -9.07 8.40 2.24
CA GLN A 30 -9.58 7.79 1.01
C GLN A 30 -8.43 7.77 0.00
N LEU A 31 -7.79 6.61 -0.11
CA LEU A 31 -6.65 6.40 -0.99
C LEU A 31 -7.14 5.68 -2.24
N THR A 32 -6.98 6.32 -3.39
CA THR A 32 -7.27 5.69 -4.68
C THR A 32 -5.97 5.17 -5.26
N PHE A 33 -5.89 3.86 -5.44
CA PHE A 33 -4.76 3.23 -6.09
C PHE A 33 -5.10 2.96 -7.55
N VAL A 34 -4.27 3.45 -8.46
CA VAL A 34 -4.48 3.32 -9.91
C VAL A 34 -3.32 2.50 -10.48
N ASN A 35 -3.64 1.41 -11.17
CA ASN A 35 -2.60 0.68 -11.89
C ASN A 35 -2.49 1.22 -13.31
N ASN A 36 -1.40 1.90 -13.58
CA ASN A 36 -1.09 2.52 -14.86
C ASN A 36 -0.03 1.73 -15.63
N ASP A 37 0.18 0.47 -15.23
CA ASP A 37 1.22 -0.39 -15.75
C ASP A 37 0.62 -1.69 -16.30
N PHE A 38 1.32 -2.32 -17.24
CA PHE A 38 0.80 -3.53 -17.87
C PHE A 38 0.73 -4.73 -16.92
N PRO A 39 1.75 -5.02 -16.09
CA PRO A 39 1.62 -6.07 -15.09
C PRO A 39 0.60 -5.69 -14.02
N PRO A 40 -0.04 -6.67 -13.40
CA PRO A 40 -0.91 -6.38 -12.26
C PRO A 40 -0.09 -5.93 -11.05
N HIS A 41 -0.69 -5.09 -10.23
CA HIS A 41 -0.07 -4.58 -9.00
C HIS A 41 -1.11 -4.46 -7.91
N ASN A 42 -0.65 -4.47 -6.68
CA ASN A 42 -1.48 -4.13 -5.52
C ASN A 42 -0.81 -3.05 -4.68
N LEU A 43 -1.52 -2.57 -3.68
CA LEU A 43 -0.98 -1.68 -2.68
C LEU A 43 -1.50 -2.16 -1.33
N LEU A 44 -0.59 -2.64 -0.48
CA LEU A 44 -0.92 -3.10 0.86
C LEU A 44 -0.24 -2.21 1.88
N ILE A 45 -1.01 -1.67 2.83
CA ILE A 45 -0.49 -0.87 3.94
C ILE A 45 -0.29 -1.82 5.10
N VAL A 46 0.92 -1.84 5.65
CA VAL A 46 1.31 -2.82 6.65
C VAL A 46 1.76 -2.15 7.93
N LYS A 47 1.85 -2.92 9.01
CA LYS A 47 2.32 -2.42 10.29
C LYS A 47 3.77 -1.94 10.18
N PRO A 48 4.19 -0.98 11.03
CA PRO A 48 5.56 -0.49 11.02
C PRO A 48 6.58 -1.63 11.11
N GLY A 49 7.61 -1.55 10.26
CA GLY A 49 8.71 -2.50 10.27
C GLY A 49 8.41 -3.88 9.67
N THR A 50 7.25 -4.08 9.04
CA THR A 50 6.85 -5.43 8.59
C THR A 50 6.83 -5.61 7.08
N ALA A 51 7.27 -4.62 6.29
CA ALA A 51 7.18 -4.71 4.84
C ALA A 51 7.91 -5.93 4.27
N ASP A 52 9.14 -6.19 4.74
CA ASP A 52 9.93 -7.31 4.24
C ASP A 52 9.31 -8.65 4.64
N GLU A 53 8.78 -8.74 5.84
CA GLU A 53 8.10 -9.94 6.30
C GLU A 53 6.86 -10.23 5.45
N VAL A 54 6.04 -9.21 5.20
CA VAL A 54 4.83 -9.38 4.38
C VAL A 54 5.20 -9.79 2.96
N ALA A 55 6.24 -9.17 2.39
CA ALA A 55 6.73 -9.53 1.06
C ALA A 55 7.19 -10.99 0.99
N THR A 56 7.90 -11.46 2.02
CA THR A 56 8.36 -12.83 2.11
C THR A 56 7.18 -13.80 2.22
N LEU A 57 6.20 -13.48 3.06
CA LEU A 57 5.00 -14.31 3.20
C LEU A 57 4.23 -14.39 1.88
N ALA A 58 4.20 -13.32 1.10
CA ALA A 58 3.55 -13.34 -0.20
C ALA A 58 4.26 -14.30 -1.16
N ILE A 59 5.59 -14.25 -1.22
CA ILE A 59 6.36 -15.15 -2.07
C ILE A 59 6.12 -16.61 -1.67
N LEU A 60 6.01 -16.88 -0.38
CA LEU A 60 5.77 -18.22 0.15
C LEU A 60 4.40 -18.80 -0.22
N LEU A 61 3.48 -17.98 -0.74
CA LEU A 61 2.23 -18.49 -1.29
C LEU A 61 2.47 -19.40 -2.50
N ALA A 62 3.56 -19.15 -3.23
CA ALA A 62 4.00 -20.01 -4.34
C ALA A 62 2.85 -20.27 -5.33
N ASN A 63 2.46 -21.54 -5.50
CA ASN A 63 1.43 -21.92 -6.45
C ASN A 63 0.04 -21.33 -6.12
N ASP A 64 -0.18 -20.94 -4.88
CA ASP A 64 -1.45 -20.32 -4.45
C ASP A 64 -1.44 -18.80 -4.62
N GLY A 65 -0.33 -18.22 -5.07
CA GLY A 65 -0.17 -16.76 -5.11
C GLY A 65 -1.22 -16.06 -5.94
N PHE A 66 -1.41 -16.49 -7.18
CA PHE A 66 -2.40 -15.85 -8.05
C PHE A 66 -3.82 -16.01 -7.52
N LYS A 67 -4.16 -17.16 -6.98
CA LYS A 67 -5.47 -17.41 -6.39
C LYS A 67 -5.73 -16.48 -5.22
N LYS A 68 -4.73 -16.24 -4.39
CA LYS A 68 -4.83 -15.36 -3.21
C LYS A 68 -4.42 -13.93 -3.51
N GLN A 69 -4.16 -13.63 -4.78
CA GLN A 69 -3.78 -12.29 -5.24
C GLN A 69 -2.55 -11.75 -4.51
N TRP A 70 -1.64 -12.64 -4.19
CA TRP A 70 -0.38 -12.34 -3.52
C TRP A 70 -0.57 -11.57 -2.22
N ARG A 71 -1.71 -11.79 -1.57
CA ARG A 71 -2.03 -11.20 -0.27
C ARG A 71 -2.02 -12.30 0.78
N PRO A 72 -0.95 -12.45 1.55
CA PRO A 72 -0.87 -13.48 2.60
C PRO A 72 -1.86 -13.18 3.72
N ASP A 73 -2.30 -14.24 4.39
CA ASP A 73 -3.22 -14.12 5.51
C ASP A 73 -2.40 -13.79 6.77
N THR A 74 -2.24 -12.51 7.03
CA THR A 74 -1.48 -12.03 8.19
C THR A 74 -2.12 -10.75 8.72
N GLN A 75 -2.12 -10.60 10.05
CA GLN A 75 -2.62 -9.40 10.69
C GLN A 75 -1.70 -8.20 10.51
N LYS A 76 -0.52 -8.39 9.92
CA LYS A 76 0.41 -7.29 9.63
C LYS A 76 -0.03 -6.47 8.45
N ILE A 77 -0.91 -6.98 7.61
CA ILE A 77 -1.57 -6.20 6.57
C ILE A 77 -2.77 -5.52 7.19
N LEU A 78 -2.78 -4.19 7.19
CA LEU A 78 -3.84 -3.41 7.81
C LEU A 78 -4.95 -3.07 6.83
N TRP A 79 -4.59 -2.57 5.66
CA TRP A 79 -5.53 -2.22 4.59
C TRP A 79 -4.84 -2.45 3.24
N GLY A 80 -5.63 -2.60 2.18
CA GLY A 80 -5.02 -2.74 0.88
C GLY A 80 -6.01 -3.06 -0.23
N SER A 81 -5.49 -3.12 -1.43
CA SER A 81 -6.22 -3.51 -2.62
C SER A 81 -6.03 -5.00 -2.90
N THR A 82 -6.86 -5.53 -3.81
CA THR A 82 -6.54 -6.76 -4.53
C THR A 82 -5.51 -6.45 -5.61
N MET A 83 -5.07 -7.48 -6.34
CA MET A 83 -4.31 -7.25 -7.57
C MET A 83 -5.24 -6.62 -8.60
N ILE A 84 -4.84 -5.50 -9.16
CA ILE A 84 -5.62 -4.85 -10.20
C ILE A 84 -4.82 -4.78 -11.49
N ASP A 85 -5.54 -4.85 -12.59
CA ASP A 85 -4.94 -4.88 -13.93
C ASP A 85 -4.76 -3.48 -14.49
N TYR A 86 -4.17 -3.40 -15.66
CA TYR A 86 -3.91 -2.14 -16.34
C TYR A 86 -5.18 -1.27 -16.41
N GLU A 87 -5.05 -0.02 -16.02
CA GLU A 87 -6.10 1.01 -16.01
C GLU A 87 -7.22 0.80 -14.98
N GLN A 88 -7.09 -0.19 -14.11
CA GLN A 88 -8.04 -0.36 -13.02
C GLN A 88 -7.68 0.49 -11.82
N LYS A 89 -8.68 0.76 -11.00
CA LYS A 89 -8.55 1.52 -9.75
C LYS A 89 -9.11 0.73 -8.59
N SER A 90 -8.58 1.02 -7.40
CA SER A 90 -9.12 0.47 -6.16
C SER A 90 -9.18 1.58 -5.12
N LEU A 91 -10.31 1.72 -4.44
CA LEU A 91 -10.44 2.68 -3.34
C LEU A 91 -10.15 1.98 -2.02
N ILE A 92 -9.17 2.47 -1.29
CA ILE A 92 -8.79 1.97 0.02
C ILE A 92 -9.17 3.05 1.03
N SER A 93 -10.13 2.74 1.90
CA SER A 93 -10.70 3.71 2.81
C SER A 93 -10.51 3.23 4.24
N PHE A 94 -9.95 4.09 5.09
CA PHE A 94 -9.67 3.74 6.48
C PHE A 94 -9.51 5.00 7.33
N THR A 95 -9.50 4.81 8.64
CA THR A 95 -9.16 5.89 9.58
C THR A 95 -7.69 5.80 9.91
N ALA A 96 -6.96 6.91 9.79
CA ALA A 96 -5.54 6.94 10.06
C ALA A 96 -5.26 6.43 11.48
N PRO A 97 -4.35 5.43 11.61
CA PRO A 97 -4.07 4.81 12.91
C PRO A 97 -3.27 5.73 13.82
N GLU A 98 -2.77 5.19 14.93
CA GLU A 98 -1.93 5.95 15.83
C GLU A 98 -0.65 6.42 15.12
N PRO A 99 0.01 7.49 15.62
CA PRO A 99 1.22 7.99 14.97
C PRO A 99 2.29 6.93 14.77
N GLY A 100 2.95 6.98 13.63
CA GLY A 100 3.99 6.03 13.25
C GLY A 100 4.20 6.03 11.75
N ASP A 101 5.13 5.19 11.32
CA ASP A 101 5.51 5.05 9.91
C ASP A 101 5.03 3.71 9.37
N TYR A 102 4.05 3.76 8.51
CA TYR A 102 3.37 2.59 7.97
C TYR A 102 3.76 2.40 6.51
N PRO A 103 4.53 1.35 6.18
CA PRO A 103 4.91 1.12 4.79
C PRO A 103 3.70 0.71 3.95
N TYR A 104 3.75 1.03 2.66
CA TYR A 104 2.88 0.39 1.68
C TYR A 104 3.74 -0.28 0.61
N VAL A 105 3.29 -1.41 0.12
CA VAL A 105 4.12 -2.28 -0.70
C VAL A 105 3.27 -3.05 -1.71
N CYS A 106 3.84 -3.30 -2.89
CA CYS A 106 3.29 -4.23 -3.86
C CYS A 106 3.92 -5.60 -3.61
N THR A 107 3.09 -6.63 -3.45
CA THR A 107 3.56 -7.97 -3.11
C THR A 107 3.59 -8.93 -4.29
N PHE A 108 3.35 -8.46 -5.50
CA PHE A 108 3.60 -9.29 -6.68
C PHE A 108 5.07 -9.73 -6.66
N PRO A 109 5.38 -11.02 -6.91
CA PRO A 109 6.75 -11.51 -6.76
C PRO A 109 7.76 -10.67 -7.52
N GLY A 110 8.83 -10.28 -6.84
CA GLY A 110 9.90 -9.48 -7.40
C GLY A 110 9.68 -7.98 -7.33
N HIS A 111 8.47 -7.51 -6.97
CA HIS A 111 8.17 -6.08 -6.95
C HIS A 111 8.48 -5.41 -5.62
N ALA A 112 8.36 -6.12 -4.50
CA ALA A 112 8.36 -5.50 -3.17
C ALA A 112 9.66 -4.79 -2.82
N LEU A 113 10.78 -5.15 -3.43
CA LEU A 113 12.06 -4.52 -3.14
C LEU A 113 12.08 -3.05 -3.57
N LEU A 114 11.50 -2.73 -4.71
CA LEU A 114 11.49 -1.38 -5.28
C LEU A 114 10.14 -0.68 -5.10
N MET A 115 9.04 -1.44 -5.21
CA MET A 115 7.70 -0.87 -5.25
C MET A 115 7.12 -0.77 -3.85
N ARG A 116 7.53 0.27 -3.15
CA ARG A 116 7.08 0.55 -1.79
C ARG A 116 7.11 2.03 -1.49
N GLY A 117 6.41 2.42 -0.45
CA GLY A 117 6.39 3.78 0.05
C GLY A 117 6.14 3.80 1.53
N MET A 118 5.95 5.00 2.09
CA MET A 118 5.75 5.17 3.52
C MET A 118 4.64 6.16 3.80
N MET A 119 3.66 5.73 4.57
CA MET A 119 2.64 6.61 5.13
C MET A 119 3.09 7.04 6.51
N HIS A 120 3.35 8.36 6.67
CA HIS A 120 3.70 8.93 7.96
C HIS A 120 2.42 9.41 8.64
N VAL A 121 2.06 8.78 9.74
CA VAL A 121 0.92 9.23 10.53
C VAL A 121 1.45 10.13 11.64
N LEU A 122 1.01 11.38 11.63
CA LEU A 122 1.49 12.42 12.52
C LEU A 122 0.55 12.59 13.71
N PRO A 123 1.07 13.07 14.85
CA PRO A 123 0.19 13.43 15.96
C PRO A 123 -0.82 14.49 15.54
N LYS A 124 -1.97 14.50 16.20
CA LYS A 124 -3.03 15.45 15.90
C LYS A 124 -2.51 16.88 16.06
N GLY A 125 -2.77 17.70 15.02
CA GLY A 125 -2.33 19.09 15.01
C GLY A 125 -0.93 19.31 14.48
N ALA A 126 -0.11 18.27 14.30
CA ALA A 126 1.27 18.41 13.85
C ALA A 126 1.36 18.99 12.43
N ALA A 127 0.43 18.61 11.55
CA ALA A 127 0.44 19.06 10.16
C ALA A 127 0.09 20.55 10.00
N LYS A 128 -0.33 21.20 11.07
CA LYS A 128 -0.73 22.62 11.04
C LYS A 128 0.41 23.57 11.36
N LYS A 129 1.58 23.04 11.61
CA LYS A 129 2.73 23.87 11.98
C LYS A 129 3.54 24.33 10.78
#